data_cc7583a471b0645cabbc308442e10635
#
_entry.id   cc7583a471b0645cabbc308442e10635
#
_cell.length_a   1.000
_cell.length_b   1.000
_cell.length_c   1.000
_cell.angle_alpha   90.00
_cell.angle_beta   90.00
_cell.angle_gamma   90.00
#
_symmetry.space_group_name_H-M   'P 1'
#
loop_
_entity.id
_entity.type
_entity.pdbx_description
1 polymer ?
#
loop_
_entity_poly.entity_id
_entity_poly.type
_entity_poly.pdbx_seq_one_letter_code
_entity_poly.pdbx_strand_id
1 'polypeptide(L)'
;MALSKKEKREQRRERQFGPKADWIRTLECAACGRDGPSDPAHIKSRGAGGTSDHLVPLCRQCHTEQHAKGIKTFFSKHGIIDTLELAERYHQRWLYADYWQNRDKDILY
;
A
#
# COMPACT_ATOMS: atom_id res chain seq x y z
N MET A 1 -19.42 -24.62 -2.75
CA MET A 1 -19.68 -24.39 -1.32
C MET A 1 -19.47 -22.93 -0.96
N ALA A 2 -20.37 -22.37 -0.18
CA ALA A 2 -20.21 -20.99 0.26
C ALA A 2 -19.11 -20.90 1.33
N LEU A 3 -18.24 -19.90 1.22
CA LEU A 3 -17.23 -19.64 2.22
C LEU A 3 -17.87 -19.14 3.52
N SER A 4 -17.31 -19.52 4.67
CA SER A 4 -17.73 -18.99 5.96
C SER A 4 -17.41 -17.49 6.04
N LYS A 5 -18.02 -16.79 7.00
CA LYS A 5 -17.72 -15.38 7.22
C LYS A 5 -16.24 -15.17 7.54
N LYS A 6 -15.63 -16.09 8.30
CA LYS A 6 -14.21 -16.05 8.65
C LYS A 6 -13.33 -16.19 7.41
N GLU A 7 -13.62 -17.16 6.55
CA GLU A 7 -12.87 -17.40 5.32
C GLU A 7 -12.98 -16.23 4.36
N LYS A 8 -14.16 -15.64 4.19
CA LYS A 8 -14.37 -14.45 3.37
C LYS A 8 -13.55 -13.26 3.89
N ARG A 9 -13.50 -13.12 5.22
CA ARG A 9 -12.73 -12.05 5.89
C ARG A 9 -11.24 -12.24 5.67
N GLU A 10 -10.73 -13.47 5.79
CA GLU A 10 -9.32 -13.80 5.57
C GLU A 10 -8.92 -13.56 4.11
N GLN A 11 -9.73 -13.99 3.14
CA GLN A 11 -9.48 -13.75 1.73
C GLN A 11 -9.46 -12.25 1.39
N ARG A 12 -10.38 -11.49 1.98
CA ARG A 12 -10.43 -10.04 1.79
C ARG A 12 -9.18 -9.39 2.35
N ARG A 13 -8.72 -9.83 3.52
CA ARG A 13 -7.51 -9.33 4.17
C ARG A 13 -6.27 -9.62 3.32
N GLU A 14 -6.12 -10.82 2.78
CA GLU A 14 -5.01 -11.18 1.91
C GLU A 14 -4.95 -10.32 0.66
N ARG A 15 -6.10 -10.04 0.04
CA ARG A 15 -6.16 -9.19 -1.15
C ARG A 15 -5.79 -7.75 -0.85
N GLN A 16 -6.04 -7.27 0.37
CA GLN A 16 -5.83 -5.86 0.75
C GLN A 16 -4.50 -5.63 1.44
N PHE A 17 -3.99 -6.61 2.14
CA PHE A 17 -2.83 -6.47 3.03
C PHE A 17 -1.80 -7.60 2.86
N GLY A 18 -1.67 -8.22 1.74
CA GLY A 18 -0.71 -9.31 1.51
C GLY A 18 0.76 -8.92 1.68
N PRO A 19 1.71 -9.69 1.12
CA PRO A 19 3.16 -9.44 1.25
C PRO A 19 3.60 -8.04 0.84
N LYS A 20 2.93 -7.44 -0.13
CA LYS A 20 3.21 -6.08 -0.55
C LYS A 20 2.98 -5.08 0.59
N ALA A 21 1.91 -5.27 1.38
CA ALA A 21 1.64 -4.40 2.53
C ALA A 21 2.76 -4.48 3.57
N ASP A 22 3.28 -5.68 3.82
CA ASP A 22 4.40 -5.86 4.75
C ASP A 22 5.66 -5.12 4.26
N TRP A 23 5.93 -5.18 2.97
CA TRP A 23 7.02 -4.43 2.37
C TRP A 23 6.81 -2.92 2.51
N ILE A 24 5.59 -2.43 2.25
CA ILE A 24 5.26 -1.00 2.35
C ILE A 24 5.49 -0.47 3.77
N ARG A 25 5.23 -1.28 4.79
CA ARG A 25 5.47 -0.89 6.19
C ARG A 25 6.93 -0.56 6.48
N THR A 26 7.86 -1.07 5.69
CA THR A 26 9.29 -0.80 5.87
C THR A 26 9.75 0.50 5.22
N LEU A 27 8.89 1.16 4.44
CA LEU A 27 9.25 2.35 3.67
C LEU A 27 8.99 3.63 4.46
N GLU A 28 9.61 4.72 4.01
CA GLU A 28 9.35 6.04 4.54
C GLU A 28 7.99 6.56 4.08
N CYS A 29 7.42 7.50 4.83
CA CYS A 29 6.14 8.12 4.51
C CYS A 29 6.20 8.83 3.16
N ALA A 30 5.28 8.52 2.26
CA ALA A 30 5.22 9.13 0.93
C ALA A 30 4.86 10.62 0.97
N ALA A 31 4.20 11.08 2.03
CA ALA A 31 3.76 12.47 2.14
C ALA A 31 4.76 13.37 2.85
N CYS A 32 5.27 12.96 4.02
CA CYS A 32 6.14 13.80 4.83
C CYS A 32 7.60 13.32 4.90
N GLY A 33 7.92 12.15 4.35
CA GLY A 33 9.28 11.61 4.33
C GLY A 33 9.77 11.04 5.65
N ARG A 34 8.92 10.94 6.67
CA ARG A 34 9.30 10.37 7.96
C ARG A 34 9.70 8.91 7.80
N ASP A 35 10.79 8.50 8.48
CA ASP A 35 11.21 7.11 8.49
C ASP A 35 10.11 6.19 9.04
N GLY A 36 10.09 4.94 8.54
CA GLY A 36 9.10 3.98 8.98
C GLY A 36 9.16 3.64 10.47
N PRO A 37 8.22 2.84 10.96
CA PRO A 37 7.28 2.07 10.15
C PRO A 37 6.15 2.94 9.59
N SER A 38 5.71 2.60 8.39
CA SER A 38 4.58 3.26 7.72
C SER A 38 3.37 2.34 7.68
N ASP A 39 2.18 2.93 7.58
CA ASP A 39 0.96 2.16 7.35
C ASP A 39 0.74 2.01 5.84
N PRO A 40 0.24 0.84 5.37
CA PRO A 40 -0.19 0.71 3.98
C PRO A 40 -1.54 1.41 3.81
N ALA A 41 -1.51 2.57 3.16
CA ALA A 41 -2.70 3.39 2.96
C ALA A 41 -3.26 3.19 1.56
N HIS A 42 -4.57 2.96 1.46
CA HIS A 42 -5.26 2.88 0.18
C HIS A 42 -5.48 4.28 -0.38
N ILE A 43 -5.01 4.55 -1.58
CA ILE A 43 -5.27 5.83 -2.27
C ILE A 43 -6.50 5.78 -3.16
N LYS A 44 -7.12 4.60 -3.26
CA LYS A 44 -8.43 4.41 -3.87
C LYS A 44 -9.26 3.63 -2.85
N SER A 45 -10.45 4.13 -2.50
CA SER A 45 -11.27 3.48 -1.49
C SER A 45 -11.65 2.07 -1.90
N ARG A 46 -11.85 1.19 -0.92
CA ARG A 46 -12.25 -0.20 -1.18
C ARG A 46 -13.59 -0.27 -1.89
N GLY A 47 -14.51 0.63 -1.56
CA GLY A 47 -15.81 0.73 -2.23
C GLY A 47 -15.70 1.12 -3.70
N ALA A 48 -14.62 1.79 -4.09
CA ALA A 48 -14.33 2.16 -5.48
C ALA A 48 -13.39 1.15 -6.17
N GLY A 49 -13.16 -0.03 -5.58
CA GLY A 49 -12.33 -1.08 -6.15
C GLY A 49 -10.86 -1.01 -5.79
N GLY A 50 -10.50 -0.33 -4.69
CA GLY A 50 -9.12 -0.28 -4.21
C GLY A 50 -8.61 -1.66 -3.80
N THR A 51 -7.39 -2.00 -4.24
CA THR A 51 -6.71 -3.26 -3.99
C THR A 51 -5.31 -3.00 -3.47
N SER A 52 -4.51 -4.06 -3.27
CA SER A 52 -3.10 -3.94 -2.88
C SER A 52 -2.27 -3.14 -3.90
N ASP A 53 -2.71 -3.04 -5.16
CA ASP A 53 -2.01 -2.26 -6.19
C ASP A 53 -2.12 -0.75 -5.95
N HIS A 54 -3.04 -0.31 -5.09
CA HIS A 54 -3.27 1.09 -4.79
C HIS A 54 -2.76 1.49 -3.40
N LEU A 55 -1.78 0.77 -2.87
CA LEU A 55 -1.21 1.06 -1.56
C LEU A 55 0.00 1.99 -1.66
N VAL A 56 0.08 2.94 -0.73
CA VAL A 56 1.25 3.79 -0.54
C VAL A 56 1.61 3.84 0.94
N PRO A 57 2.89 4.08 1.30
CA PRO A 57 3.27 4.18 2.70
C PRO A 57 2.91 5.56 3.27
N LEU A 58 2.19 5.58 4.38
CA LEU A 58 1.94 6.80 5.14
C LEU A 58 2.22 6.54 6.61
N CYS A 59 2.93 7.46 7.28
CA CYS A 59 3.10 7.36 8.72
C CYS A 59 1.74 7.47 9.40
N ARG A 60 1.64 7.03 10.66
CA ARG A 60 0.37 7.00 11.38
C ARG A 60 -0.32 8.36 11.37
N GLN A 61 0.43 9.43 11.57
CA GLN A 61 -0.11 10.79 11.61
C GLN A 61 -0.70 11.21 10.25
N CYS A 62 0.04 10.99 9.17
CA CYS A 62 -0.43 11.30 7.81
C CYS A 62 -1.60 10.42 7.41
N HIS A 63 -1.57 9.15 7.78
CA HIS A 63 -2.65 8.21 7.47
C HIS A 63 -3.95 8.64 8.16
N THR A 64 -3.87 9.05 9.43
CA THR A 64 -5.02 9.56 10.17
C THR A 64 -5.56 10.84 9.54
N GLU A 65 -4.68 11.77 9.15
CA GLU A 65 -5.08 13.01 8.49
C GLU A 65 -5.73 12.73 7.14
N GLN A 66 -5.19 11.79 6.37
CA GLN A 66 -5.75 11.39 5.09
C GLN A 66 -7.18 10.85 5.23
N HIS A 67 -7.46 10.06 6.26
CA HIS A 67 -8.83 9.59 6.53
C HIS A 67 -9.76 10.73 6.92
N ALA A 68 -9.26 11.70 7.67
CA ALA A 68 -10.07 12.84 8.11
C ALA A 68 -10.39 13.81 6.97
N LYS A 69 -9.46 14.07 6.07
CA LYS A 69 -9.58 15.08 5.00
C LYS A 69 -9.96 14.52 3.64
N GLY A 70 -9.83 13.22 3.44
CA GLY A 70 -10.02 12.57 2.15
C GLY A 70 -8.72 12.49 1.35
N ILE A 71 -8.68 11.56 0.43
CA ILE A 71 -7.47 11.23 -0.35
C ILE A 71 -7.00 12.43 -1.17
N LYS A 72 -7.89 13.01 -1.96
CA LYS A 72 -7.54 14.10 -2.87
C LYS A 72 -7.04 15.34 -2.11
N THR A 73 -7.75 15.74 -1.09
CA THR A 73 -7.42 16.94 -0.30
C THR A 73 -6.09 16.76 0.41
N PHE A 74 -5.89 15.61 1.06
CA PHE A 74 -4.65 15.33 1.78
C PHE A 74 -3.43 15.33 0.85
N PHE A 75 -3.49 14.60 -0.25
CA PHE A 75 -2.35 14.50 -1.15
C PHE A 75 -2.06 15.80 -1.89
N SER A 76 -3.10 16.58 -2.24
CA SER A 76 -2.90 17.91 -2.85
C SER A 76 -2.14 18.86 -1.93
N LYS A 77 -2.39 18.79 -0.63
CA LYS A 77 -1.68 19.58 0.38
C LYS A 77 -0.18 19.29 0.37
N HIS A 78 0.20 18.07 0.03
CA HIS A 78 1.60 17.65 -0.06
C HIS A 78 2.19 17.75 -1.47
N GLY A 79 1.49 18.43 -2.39
CA GLY A 79 1.97 18.61 -3.76
C GLY A 79 1.77 17.38 -4.65
N ILE A 80 1.02 16.41 -4.22
CA ILE A 80 0.76 15.18 -4.97
C ILE A 80 -0.63 15.27 -5.60
N ILE A 81 -0.68 15.48 -6.90
CA ILE A 81 -1.94 15.66 -7.62
C ILE A 81 -2.44 14.36 -8.21
N ASP A 82 -1.54 13.54 -8.78
CA ASP A 82 -1.90 12.25 -9.37
C ASP A 82 -1.57 11.12 -8.39
N THR A 83 -2.56 10.73 -7.61
CA THR A 83 -2.39 9.67 -6.61
C THR A 83 -2.28 8.29 -7.23
N LEU A 84 -2.89 8.07 -8.40
CA LEU A 84 -2.77 6.78 -9.11
C LEU A 84 -1.36 6.60 -9.66
N GLU A 85 -0.74 7.66 -10.15
CA GLU A 85 0.65 7.61 -10.56
C GLU A 85 1.57 7.32 -9.38
N LEU A 86 1.30 7.91 -8.22
CA LEU A 86 2.06 7.63 -7.01
C LEU A 86 1.98 6.14 -6.64
N ALA A 87 0.78 5.57 -6.65
CA ALA A 87 0.59 4.15 -6.38
C ALA A 87 1.31 3.28 -7.40
N GLU A 88 1.26 3.67 -8.67
CA GLU A 88 1.93 2.92 -9.74
C GLU A 88 3.44 2.90 -9.52
N ARG A 89 4.03 4.00 -9.10
CA ARG A 89 5.47 4.04 -8.79
C ARG A 89 5.84 3.07 -7.66
N TYR A 90 5.03 3.01 -6.61
CA TYR A 90 5.27 2.05 -5.52
C TYR A 90 5.03 0.62 -5.97
N HIS A 91 4.04 0.39 -6.81
CA HIS A 91 3.80 -0.93 -7.36
C HIS A 91 4.99 -1.43 -8.20
N GLN A 92 5.56 -0.57 -9.03
CA GLN A 92 6.75 -0.91 -9.82
C GLN A 92 7.96 -1.20 -8.92
N ARG A 93 8.15 -0.43 -7.86
CA ARG A 93 9.19 -0.70 -6.87
C ARG A 93 9.00 -2.04 -6.20
N TRP A 94 7.76 -2.40 -5.88
CA TRP A 94 7.43 -3.69 -5.29
C TRP A 94 7.74 -4.84 -6.24
N LEU A 95 7.34 -4.74 -7.50
CA LEU A 95 7.61 -5.79 -8.49
C LEU A 95 9.12 -6.00 -8.66
N TYR A 96 9.90 -4.93 -8.67
CA TYR A 96 11.34 -5.01 -8.75
C TYR A 96 11.95 -5.68 -7.50
N ALA A 97 11.51 -5.29 -6.32
CA ALA A 97 11.99 -5.86 -5.07
C ALA A 97 11.66 -7.35 -4.97
N ASP A 98 10.44 -7.74 -5.35
CA ASP A 98 10.01 -9.14 -5.36
C ASP A 98 10.84 -9.97 -6.33
N TYR A 99 11.08 -9.44 -7.53
CA TYR A 99 11.92 -10.10 -8.53
C TYR A 99 13.33 -10.38 -8.00
N TRP A 100 13.97 -9.39 -7.37
CA TRP A 100 15.32 -9.55 -6.86
C TRP A 100 15.39 -10.49 -5.67
N GLN A 101 14.41 -10.50 -4.80
CA GLN A 101 14.33 -11.44 -3.70
C GLN A 101 14.24 -12.88 -4.21
N ASN A 102 13.39 -13.11 -5.20
CA ASN A 102 13.24 -14.43 -5.80
C ASN A 102 14.47 -14.86 -6.58
N ARG A 103 15.13 -13.93 -7.27
CA ARG A 103 16.35 -14.19 -8.00
C ARG A 103 17.50 -14.60 -7.08
N ASP A 104 17.63 -13.93 -5.93
CA ASP A 104 18.66 -14.27 -4.95
C ASP A 104 18.48 -15.70 -4.43
N LYS A 105 17.25 -16.14 -4.24
CA LYS A 105 16.95 -17.51 -3.86
C LYS A 105 17.37 -18.51 -4.94
N ASP A 106 17.16 -18.18 -6.21
CA ASP A 106 17.53 -19.02 -7.34
C ASP A 106 19.05 -19.10 -7.53
N ILE A 107 19.76 -18.03 -7.22
CA ILE A 107 21.22 -17.96 -7.35
C ILE A 107 21.92 -18.81 -6.28
N LEU A 108 21.32 -18.97 -5.11
CA LEU A 108 21.88 -19.74 -4.01
C LEU A 108 21.79 -21.26 -4.21
N TYR A 109 21.16 -21.69 -5.26
CA TYR A 109 21.04 -23.09 -5.64
C TYR A 109 21.70 -23.36 -6.99
#